data_af33d2a1b3fd62d3772a94fbc2a7f778
#
_entry.id   af33d2a1b3fd62d3772a94fbc2a7f778
#
_cell.length_a   1.000
_cell.length_b   1.000
_cell.length_c   1.000
_cell.angle_alpha   90.00
_cell.angle_beta   90.00
_cell.angle_gamma   90.00
#
_symmetry.space_group_name_H-M   'P 1'
#
loop_
_entity.id
_entity.type
_entity.pdbx_description
1 polymer ?
#
loop_
_entity_poly.entity_id
_entity_poly.type
_entity_poly.pdbx_seq_one_letter_code
_entity_poly.pdbx_strand_id
1 'polypeptide(L)'
;DEIALMQQWLRDRGQPVPDVKIDGLDLKIEMTGPVKPDPRAEADPHGDHEMDADHDMGAAHDMEAGHDMAMDHAAHADHSMMPGMLTQAQLEELDAAYGPEFDRLFLRGMIYHHGGAVTMVHDLFAADGAGQDEAVFKLASDVQVDQITEIERMKQVLEALEN
;
A
#
# COMPACT_ATOMS: atom_id res chain seq x y z
N ASP A 1 -0.55 -20.64 0.90
CA ASP A 1 0.15 -19.39 1.23
C ASP A 1 -0.40 -18.29 0.33
N GLU A 2 -1.10 -17.31 0.92
CA GLU A 2 -1.83 -16.24 0.25
C GLU A 2 -0.92 -15.31 -0.54
N ILE A 3 0.28 -15.04 -0.01
CA ILE A 3 1.28 -14.22 -0.71
C ILE A 3 1.68 -14.88 -2.04
N ALA A 4 1.95 -16.18 -2.02
CA ALA A 4 2.31 -16.91 -3.23
C ALA A 4 1.16 -16.94 -4.24
N LEU A 5 -0.09 -17.04 -3.78
CA LEU A 5 -1.29 -16.97 -4.62
C LEU A 5 -1.41 -15.60 -5.29
N MET A 6 -1.26 -14.51 -4.53
CA MET A 6 -1.29 -13.14 -5.07
C MET A 6 -0.15 -12.89 -6.06
N GLN A 7 1.07 -13.32 -5.74
CA GLN A 7 2.21 -13.20 -6.63
C GLN A 7 1.99 -13.98 -7.94
N GLN A 8 1.43 -15.20 -7.86
CA GLN A 8 1.11 -15.99 -9.06
C GLN A 8 0.02 -15.29 -9.90
N TRP A 9 -1.02 -14.79 -9.26
CA TRP A 9 -2.10 -14.04 -9.93
C TRP A 9 -1.56 -12.82 -10.70
N LEU A 10 -0.61 -12.07 -10.12
CA LEU A 10 0.07 -10.95 -10.78
C LEU A 10 0.90 -11.42 -11.98
N ARG A 11 1.71 -12.49 -11.81
CA ARG A 11 2.54 -13.06 -12.90
C ARG A 11 1.70 -13.50 -14.08
N ASP A 12 0.58 -14.19 -13.85
CA ASP A 12 -0.31 -14.67 -14.89
C ASP A 12 -0.91 -13.54 -15.73
N ARG A 13 -1.00 -12.33 -15.14
CA ARG A 13 -1.47 -11.11 -15.82
C ARG A 13 -0.35 -10.23 -16.35
N GLY A 14 0.91 -10.66 -16.21
CA GLY A 14 2.09 -9.91 -16.63
C GLY A 14 2.25 -8.59 -15.85
N GLN A 15 1.77 -8.57 -14.61
CA GLN A 15 1.94 -7.44 -13.71
C GLN A 15 3.24 -7.59 -12.89
N PRO A 16 3.86 -6.47 -12.49
CA PRO A 16 4.98 -6.50 -11.57
C PRO A 16 4.61 -7.18 -10.25
N VAL A 17 5.55 -7.91 -9.68
CA VAL A 17 5.36 -8.66 -8.44
C VAL A 17 6.22 -8.03 -7.34
N PRO A 18 5.67 -7.73 -6.15
CA PRO A 18 6.44 -7.23 -5.04
C PRO A 18 7.42 -8.30 -4.52
N ASP A 19 8.68 -7.89 -4.37
CA ASP A 19 9.73 -8.62 -3.66
C ASP A 19 10.02 -7.87 -2.36
N VAL A 20 9.73 -8.52 -1.23
CA VAL A 20 9.81 -7.92 0.09
C VAL A 20 11.10 -8.35 0.76
N LYS A 21 11.93 -7.38 1.14
CA LYS A 21 13.18 -7.58 1.90
C LYS A 21 13.06 -6.91 3.26
N ILE A 22 13.37 -7.65 4.30
CA ILE A 22 13.37 -7.18 5.68
C ILE A 22 14.80 -7.17 6.19
N ASP A 23 15.26 -6.03 6.67
CA ASP A 23 16.58 -5.87 7.31
C ASP A 23 16.40 -5.15 8.66
N GLY A 24 16.37 -5.93 9.75
CA GLY A 24 16.02 -5.42 11.08
C GLY A 24 14.58 -4.89 11.09
N LEU A 25 14.41 -3.58 11.40
CA LEU A 25 13.13 -2.88 11.38
C LEU A 25 12.83 -2.21 10.01
N ASP A 26 13.74 -2.32 9.06
CA ASP A 26 13.58 -1.73 7.74
C ASP A 26 12.87 -2.70 6.77
N LEU A 27 11.78 -2.25 6.18
CA LEU A 27 11.04 -2.96 5.14
C LEU A 27 11.33 -2.30 3.79
N LYS A 28 11.83 -3.10 2.82
CA LYS A 28 12.03 -2.67 1.43
C LYS A 28 11.16 -3.51 0.52
N ILE A 29 10.38 -2.84 -0.33
CA ILE A 29 9.56 -3.49 -1.35
C ILE A 29 10.08 -3.07 -2.72
N GLU A 30 10.54 -4.05 -3.50
CA GLU A 30 10.99 -3.87 -4.88
C GLU A 30 9.98 -4.53 -5.81
N MET A 31 9.52 -3.80 -6.84
CA MET A 31 8.63 -4.38 -7.85
C MET A 31 9.47 -5.08 -8.92
N THR A 32 9.24 -6.37 -9.15
CA THR A 32 9.96 -7.17 -10.12
C THR A 32 9.04 -7.63 -11.24
N GLY A 33 9.51 -7.56 -12.49
CA GLY A 33 8.79 -8.02 -13.67
C GLY A 33 8.47 -6.92 -14.68
N PRO A 34 7.96 -7.28 -15.86
CA PRO A 34 7.59 -6.32 -16.89
C PRO A 34 6.34 -5.53 -16.48
N VAL A 35 6.42 -4.20 -16.57
CA VAL A 35 5.23 -3.34 -16.48
C VAL A 35 4.53 -3.39 -17.83
N LYS A 36 3.35 -4.04 -17.93
CA LYS A 36 2.47 -3.82 -19.08
C LYS A 36 1.86 -2.44 -18.95
N PRO A 37 1.94 -1.59 -19.99
CA PRO A 37 1.22 -0.31 -19.96
C PRO A 37 -0.28 -0.59 -19.78
N ASP A 38 -0.91 0.16 -18.88
CA ASP A 38 -2.37 0.09 -18.69
C ASP A 38 -3.03 0.57 -19.99
N PRO A 39 -3.81 -0.28 -20.68
CA PRO A 39 -4.50 0.14 -21.90
C PRO A 39 -5.52 1.27 -21.67
N ARG A 40 -5.82 1.61 -20.42
CA ARG A 40 -6.68 2.74 -20.06
C ARG A 40 -5.90 4.05 -19.90
N ALA A 41 -4.57 3.99 -19.71
CA ALA A 41 -3.73 5.19 -19.58
C ALA A 41 -3.55 5.94 -20.91
N GLU A 42 -3.84 5.30 -22.06
CA GLU A 42 -3.77 5.93 -23.38
C GLU A 42 -5.10 6.58 -23.86
N ALA A 43 -6.16 6.47 -23.08
CA ALA A 43 -7.43 7.11 -23.38
C ALA A 43 -7.60 8.41 -22.56
N ASP A 44 -6.78 9.41 -22.84
CA ASP A 44 -7.07 10.79 -22.45
C ASP A 44 -7.92 11.45 -23.56
N PRO A 45 -9.25 11.63 -23.37
CA PRO A 45 -10.12 12.24 -24.38
C PRO A 45 -10.05 13.79 -24.39
N HIS A 46 -9.06 14.40 -23.74
CA HIS A 46 -8.96 15.86 -23.62
C HIS A 46 -7.75 16.48 -24.34
N GLY A 47 -7.22 15.81 -25.36
CA GLY A 47 -6.30 16.42 -26.29
C GLY A 47 -7.04 17.03 -27.49
N ASP A 48 -7.52 18.26 -27.40
CA ASP A 48 -7.63 19.25 -28.44
C ASP A 48 -8.51 20.43 -27.97
N HIS A 49 -7.93 21.29 -27.17
CA HIS A 49 -8.37 22.68 -27.10
C HIS A 49 -7.33 23.53 -27.83
N GLU A 50 -7.59 23.77 -29.13
CA GLU A 50 -6.98 24.90 -29.84
C GLU A 50 -7.36 26.17 -29.09
N MET A 51 -6.40 26.77 -28.38
CA MET A 51 -6.52 28.14 -27.89
C MET A 51 -5.95 29.06 -28.94
N ASP A 52 -6.86 29.83 -29.55
CA ASP A 52 -6.54 30.95 -30.40
C ASP A 52 -5.52 31.88 -29.74
N ALA A 53 -4.47 32.15 -30.50
CA ALA A 53 -3.45 33.13 -30.18
C ALA A 53 -4.02 34.54 -30.38
N ASP A 54 -4.08 35.33 -29.31
CA ASP A 54 -3.85 36.77 -29.33
C ASP A 54 -3.82 37.32 -27.91
N HIS A 55 -2.65 37.36 -27.28
CA HIS A 55 -2.26 38.38 -26.31
C HIS A 55 -0.75 38.53 -26.28
N ASP A 56 -0.32 39.56 -27.01
CA ASP A 56 0.96 40.25 -26.87
C ASP A 56 1.14 40.82 -25.45
N MET A 57 2.16 40.33 -24.71
CA MET A 57 2.82 41.06 -23.62
C MET A 57 4.25 40.53 -23.46
N GLY A 58 5.23 41.33 -23.89
CA GLY A 58 6.63 41.09 -23.67
C GLY A 58 7.03 41.21 -22.20
N ALA A 59 7.89 40.31 -21.78
CA ALA A 59 8.98 40.55 -20.81
C ALA A 59 9.89 39.32 -20.78
N ALA A 60 11.13 39.57 -21.12
CA ALA A 60 12.23 38.61 -21.02
C ALA A 60 12.49 38.21 -19.57
N HIS A 61 12.51 36.92 -19.30
CA HIS A 61 13.24 36.33 -18.19
C HIS A 61 13.94 35.05 -18.67
N ASP A 62 15.27 35.20 -18.86
CA ASP A 62 16.24 34.13 -18.88
C ASP A 62 16.12 33.31 -17.59
N MET A 63 15.78 32.03 -17.68
CA MET A 63 16.08 31.03 -16.68
C MET A 63 16.38 29.73 -17.39
N GLU A 64 17.69 29.54 -17.69
CA GLU A 64 18.25 28.21 -17.84
C GLU A 64 18.09 27.45 -16.53
N ALA A 65 17.29 26.42 -16.54
CA ALA A 65 17.40 25.30 -15.62
C ALA A 65 16.81 24.08 -16.32
N GLY A 66 17.70 23.33 -16.99
CA GLY A 66 17.40 21.98 -17.45
C GLY A 66 17.06 21.11 -16.23
N HIS A 67 15.77 20.93 -15.94
CA HIS A 67 15.31 19.85 -15.10
C HIS A 67 15.11 18.62 -15.97
N ASP A 68 16.18 17.83 -16.03
CA ASP A 68 16.13 16.43 -16.42
C ASP A 68 15.23 15.72 -15.40
N MET A 69 13.92 15.73 -15.64
CA MET A 69 12.95 14.94 -14.89
C MET A 69 13.06 13.50 -15.40
N ALA A 70 14.20 12.85 -15.12
CA ALA A 70 14.22 11.42 -15.02
C ALA A 70 13.31 11.08 -13.84
N MET A 71 12.08 10.71 -14.10
CA MET A 71 11.19 10.13 -13.12
C MET A 71 11.82 8.83 -12.66
N ASP A 72 12.59 8.93 -11.58
CA ASP A 72 13.03 7.79 -10.79
C ASP A 72 11.77 7.18 -10.16
N HIS A 73 11.15 6.25 -10.87
CA HIS A 73 10.03 5.45 -10.40
C HIS A 73 10.45 4.40 -9.34
N ALA A 74 11.64 4.52 -8.80
CA ALA A 74 12.02 3.95 -7.51
C ALA A 74 11.51 4.88 -6.39
N ALA A 75 10.27 5.37 -6.51
CA ALA A 75 9.59 5.94 -5.37
C ALA A 75 9.51 4.83 -4.31
N HIS A 76 10.30 4.94 -3.27
CA HIS A 76 10.06 4.28 -2.00
C HIS A 76 8.62 4.66 -1.63
N ALA A 77 7.68 3.77 -1.90
CA ALA A 77 6.31 3.98 -1.46
C ALA A 77 6.40 4.14 0.06
N ASP A 78 6.05 5.32 0.55
CA ASP A 78 6.01 5.58 1.98
C ASP A 78 4.88 4.72 2.57
N HIS A 79 5.25 3.50 2.98
CA HIS A 79 4.31 2.53 3.53
C HIS A 79 3.70 2.99 4.85
N SER A 80 4.24 4.04 5.49
CA SER A 80 3.67 4.64 6.70
C SER A 80 2.26 5.21 6.47
N MET A 81 1.89 5.47 5.22
CA MET A 81 0.56 5.96 4.82
C MET A 81 -0.46 4.83 4.63
N MET A 82 -0.04 3.56 4.64
CA MET A 82 -0.97 2.43 4.50
C MET A 82 -1.72 2.20 5.81
N PRO A 83 -3.04 1.93 5.76
CA PRO A 83 -3.81 1.59 6.95
C PRO A 83 -3.18 0.43 7.72
N GLY A 84 -3.04 0.59 9.03
CA GLY A 84 -2.53 -0.47 9.90
C GLY A 84 -1.00 -0.59 9.98
N MET A 85 -0.25 0.29 9.33
CA MET A 85 1.21 0.31 9.49
C MET A 85 1.61 1.04 10.77
N LEU A 86 2.43 0.37 11.58
CA LEU A 86 3.04 1.01 12.75
C LEU A 86 4.08 2.03 12.32
N THR A 87 4.15 3.13 13.06
CA THR A 87 5.21 4.12 12.88
C THR A 87 6.56 3.57 13.35
N GLN A 88 7.66 4.14 12.85
CA GLN A 88 9.00 3.78 13.28
C GLN A 88 9.17 3.88 14.81
N ALA A 89 8.63 4.93 15.42
CA ALA A 89 8.68 5.11 16.87
C ALA A 89 7.93 4.01 17.64
N GLN A 90 6.80 3.53 17.13
CA GLN A 90 6.05 2.41 17.73
C GLN A 90 6.80 1.08 17.58
N LEU A 91 7.50 0.88 16.46
CA LEU A 91 8.35 -0.32 16.27
C LEU A 91 9.56 -0.29 17.21
N GLU A 92 10.19 0.85 17.40
CA GLU A 92 11.31 1.03 18.34
C GLU A 92 10.87 0.83 19.79
N GLU A 93 9.69 1.31 20.17
CA GLU A 93 9.08 1.08 21.47
C GLU A 93 8.84 -0.42 21.72
N LEU A 94 8.30 -1.12 20.72
CA LEU A 94 8.07 -2.56 20.77
C LEU A 94 9.38 -3.34 20.87
N ASP A 95 10.40 -2.97 20.09
CA ASP A 95 11.73 -3.61 20.10
C ASP A 95 12.45 -3.45 21.45
N ALA A 96 12.24 -2.32 22.13
CA ALA A 96 12.80 -2.04 23.44
C ALA A 96 12.04 -2.69 24.60
N ALA A 97 10.83 -3.18 24.38
CA ALA A 97 9.97 -3.73 25.43
C ALA A 97 10.28 -5.21 25.75
N TYR A 98 10.01 -5.62 26.98
CA TYR A 98 10.20 -7.00 27.44
C TYR A 98 9.05 -7.46 28.35
N GLY A 99 8.85 -8.80 28.41
CA GLY A 99 7.86 -9.42 29.30
C GLY A 99 6.44 -8.92 29.06
N PRO A 100 5.64 -8.71 30.12
CA PRO A 100 4.23 -8.32 29.97
C PRO A 100 4.01 -7.01 29.20
N GLU A 101 4.98 -6.11 29.18
CA GLU A 101 4.86 -4.86 28.42
C GLU A 101 5.02 -5.12 26.92
N PHE A 102 5.98 -5.98 26.54
CA PHE A 102 6.10 -6.44 25.16
C PHE A 102 4.78 -7.09 24.67
N ASP A 103 4.19 -7.97 25.48
CA ASP A 103 2.96 -8.68 25.12
C ASP A 103 1.81 -7.68 24.86
N ARG A 104 1.68 -6.65 25.70
CA ARG A 104 0.64 -5.61 25.51
C ARG A 104 0.89 -4.77 24.27
N LEU A 105 2.10 -4.29 24.06
CA LEU A 105 2.45 -3.48 22.90
C LEU A 105 2.31 -4.28 21.60
N PHE A 106 2.76 -5.52 21.61
CA PHE A 106 2.61 -6.45 20.49
C PHE A 106 1.12 -6.65 20.12
N LEU A 107 0.28 -6.99 21.10
CA LEU A 107 -1.14 -7.20 20.85
C LEU A 107 -1.84 -5.95 20.35
N ARG A 108 -1.55 -4.77 20.93
CA ARG A 108 -2.10 -3.49 20.44
C ARG A 108 -1.65 -3.19 19.02
N GLY A 109 -0.36 -3.39 18.72
CA GLY A 109 0.19 -3.22 17.38
C GLY A 109 -0.45 -4.15 16.36
N MET A 110 -0.63 -5.44 16.71
CA MET A 110 -1.25 -6.44 15.83
C MET A 110 -2.74 -6.16 15.60
N ILE A 111 -3.48 -5.75 16.64
CA ILE A 111 -4.89 -5.33 16.49
C ILE A 111 -5.00 -4.16 15.51
N TYR A 112 -4.12 -3.17 15.62
CA TYR A 112 -4.08 -2.04 14.71
C TYR A 112 -3.73 -2.47 13.27
N HIS A 113 -2.72 -3.32 13.11
CA HIS A 113 -2.27 -3.84 11.82
C HIS A 113 -3.37 -4.65 11.11
N HIS A 114 -4.02 -5.57 11.81
CA HIS A 114 -5.15 -6.36 11.29
C HIS A 114 -6.34 -5.46 10.93
N GLY A 115 -6.61 -4.44 11.73
CA GLY A 115 -7.62 -3.43 11.42
C GLY A 115 -7.37 -2.69 10.12
N GLY A 116 -6.10 -2.44 9.79
CA GLY A 116 -5.68 -1.90 8.50
C GLY A 116 -6.03 -2.80 7.32
N ALA A 117 -5.81 -4.11 7.46
CA ALA A 117 -6.17 -5.09 6.42
C ALA A 117 -7.69 -5.11 6.17
N VAL A 118 -8.51 -5.06 7.24
CA VAL A 118 -9.99 -4.97 7.11
C VAL A 118 -10.38 -3.69 6.36
N THR A 119 -9.73 -2.56 6.66
CA THR A 119 -9.96 -1.28 5.96
C THR A 119 -9.61 -1.41 4.48
N MET A 120 -8.46 -1.98 4.14
CA MET A 120 -8.05 -2.15 2.74
C MET A 120 -9.01 -3.06 1.95
N VAL A 121 -9.53 -4.12 2.55
CA VAL A 121 -10.55 -4.96 1.90
C VAL A 121 -11.85 -4.20 1.69
N HIS A 122 -12.28 -3.42 2.68
CA HIS A 122 -13.45 -2.55 2.54
C HIS A 122 -13.29 -1.56 1.39
N ASP A 123 -12.15 -0.90 1.30
CA ASP A 123 -11.84 0.06 0.24
C ASP A 123 -11.78 -0.61 -1.14
N LEU A 124 -11.21 -1.82 -1.22
CA LEU A 124 -11.21 -2.63 -2.44
C LEU A 124 -12.64 -2.89 -2.93
N PHE A 125 -13.55 -3.29 -2.05
CA PHE A 125 -14.93 -3.60 -2.43
C PHE A 125 -15.79 -2.34 -2.67
N ALA A 126 -15.39 -1.19 -2.12
CA ALA A 126 -16.06 0.09 -2.36
C ALA A 126 -15.61 0.75 -3.68
N ALA A 127 -14.47 0.36 -4.24
CA ALA A 127 -13.95 0.93 -5.47
C ALA A 127 -14.67 0.37 -6.70
N ASP A 128 -15.12 1.25 -7.59
CA ASP A 128 -15.84 0.89 -8.81
C ASP A 128 -15.02 -0.06 -9.71
N GLY A 129 -15.60 -1.23 -9.99
CA GLY A 129 -14.96 -2.25 -10.84
C GLY A 129 -13.81 -3.02 -10.20
N ALA A 130 -13.47 -2.76 -8.94
CA ALA A 130 -12.50 -3.55 -8.19
C ALA A 130 -13.12 -4.83 -7.62
N GLY A 131 -12.29 -5.80 -7.26
CA GLY A 131 -12.74 -7.06 -6.66
C GLY A 131 -13.64 -7.94 -7.54
N GLN A 132 -13.73 -7.68 -8.85
CA GLN A 132 -14.58 -8.44 -9.77
C GLN A 132 -13.97 -9.80 -10.18
N ASP A 133 -12.68 -9.98 -10.03
CA ASP A 133 -12.02 -11.26 -10.26
C ASP A 133 -12.37 -12.23 -9.13
N GLU A 134 -12.82 -13.44 -9.47
CA GLU A 134 -13.28 -14.44 -8.50
C GLU A 134 -12.20 -14.81 -7.47
N ALA A 135 -10.94 -14.93 -7.92
CA ALA A 135 -9.84 -15.28 -7.03
C ALA A 135 -9.52 -14.13 -6.06
N VAL A 136 -9.54 -12.88 -6.54
CA VAL A 136 -9.34 -11.68 -5.72
C VAL A 136 -10.49 -11.50 -4.75
N PHE A 137 -11.73 -11.63 -5.21
CA PHE A 137 -12.92 -11.53 -4.36
C PHE A 137 -12.89 -12.56 -3.22
N LYS A 138 -12.61 -13.82 -3.57
CA LYS A 138 -12.53 -14.89 -2.58
C LYS A 138 -11.42 -14.62 -1.56
N LEU A 139 -10.21 -14.30 -2.02
CA LEU A 139 -9.07 -14.00 -1.15
C LEU A 139 -9.38 -12.84 -0.19
N ALA A 140 -9.89 -11.73 -0.72
CA ALA A 140 -10.21 -10.55 0.09
C ALA A 140 -11.31 -10.85 1.12
N SER A 141 -12.32 -11.66 0.76
CA SER A 141 -13.39 -12.07 1.67
C SER A 141 -12.87 -12.98 2.79
N ASP A 142 -12.02 -13.95 2.46
CA ASP A 142 -11.38 -14.84 3.42
C ASP A 142 -10.49 -14.02 4.40
N VAL A 143 -9.64 -13.14 3.87
CA VAL A 143 -8.81 -12.23 4.68
C VAL A 143 -9.67 -11.39 5.64
N GLN A 144 -10.78 -10.82 5.17
CA GLN A 144 -11.65 -10.00 6.02
C GLN A 144 -12.18 -10.79 7.23
N VAL A 145 -12.67 -12.00 7.01
CA VAL A 145 -13.22 -12.85 8.07
C VAL A 145 -12.15 -13.27 9.07
N ASP A 146 -10.99 -13.69 8.57
CA ASP A 146 -9.88 -14.14 9.41
C ASP A 146 -9.33 -12.98 10.26
N GLN A 147 -9.10 -11.81 9.67
CA GLN A 147 -8.60 -10.65 10.38
C GLN A 147 -9.55 -10.16 11.48
N ILE A 148 -10.87 -10.14 11.24
CA ILE A 148 -11.85 -9.78 12.26
C ILE A 148 -11.82 -10.79 13.42
N THR A 149 -11.74 -12.08 13.12
CA THR A 149 -11.70 -13.15 14.13
C THR A 149 -10.43 -13.05 14.98
N GLU A 150 -9.30 -12.78 14.36
CA GLU A 150 -8.02 -12.63 15.07
C GLU A 150 -7.98 -11.37 15.94
N ILE A 151 -8.54 -10.25 15.47
CA ILE A 151 -8.71 -9.03 16.26
C ILE A 151 -9.50 -9.31 17.53
N GLU A 152 -10.61 -10.03 17.43
CA GLU A 152 -11.44 -10.37 18.59
C GLU A 152 -10.67 -11.23 19.60
N ARG A 153 -9.92 -12.23 19.13
CA ARG A 153 -9.07 -13.06 19.99
C ARG A 153 -7.98 -12.25 20.68
N MET A 154 -7.28 -11.40 19.93
CA MET A 154 -6.24 -10.55 20.51
C MET A 154 -6.77 -9.57 21.54
N LYS A 155 -7.96 -9.00 21.34
CA LYS A 155 -8.62 -8.14 22.33
C LYS A 155 -8.94 -8.90 23.62
N GLN A 156 -9.43 -10.14 23.54
CA GLN A 156 -9.69 -10.98 24.73
C GLN A 156 -8.41 -11.28 25.51
N VAL A 157 -7.31 -11.59 24.80
CA VAL A 157 -6.01 -11.83 25.47
C VAL A 157 -5.48 -10.56 26.11
N LEU A 158 -5.57 -9.42 25.42
CA LEU A 158 -5.14 -8.13 25.94
C LEU A 158 -5.90 -7.74 27.21
N GLU A 159 -7.22 -7.90 27.21
CA GLU A 159 -8.07 -7.66 28.39
C GLU A 159 -7.68 -8.58 29.57
N ALA A 160 -7.34 -9.83 29.31
CA ALA A 160 -6.87 -10.75 30.35
C ALA A 160 -5.48 -10.37 30.92
N LEU A 161 -4.64 -9.69 30.15
CA LEU A 161 -3.33 -9.19 30.60
C LEU A 161 -3.42 -7.85 31.39
N GLU A 162 -4.52 -7.15 31.27
CA GLU A 162 -4.77 -5.86 31.92
C GLU A 162 -5.54 -5.98 33.24
N ASN A 163 -6.11 -7.16 33.54
CA ASN A 163 -6.85 -7.49 34.79
C ASN A 163 -5.97 -8.27 35.78
#